data_c5b05deebe11c0a2f85a84a8d68a52fe
#
_entry.id   c5b05deebe11c0a2f85a84a8d68a52fe
#
_cell.length_a   1.000
_cell.length_b   1.000
_cell.length_c   1.000
_cell.angle_alpha   90.00
_cell.angle_beta   90.00
_cell.angle_gamma   90.00
#
_symmetry.space_group_name_H-M   'P 1'
#
loop_
_entity.id
_entity.type
_entity.pdbx_description
1 polymer ?
#
loop_
_entity_poly.entity_id
_entity_poly.type
_entity_poly.pdbx_seq_one_letter_code
_entity_poly.pdbx_strand_id
1 'polypeptide(L)'
;MIKKTLMLLALGIFMVVMSGCNSDASGKDNEKEGDNTKLVAPEKYLQIGTGPMGSGWYPITTIMSEIYMDNFKDLNASQIEGGSVSNLKSLDVEDIHMALNYTSDYADALAGEADFDEKLETIAGVASLYPVFQTIAVLDSNKDINKIEDIVDKHIFLGPKTGGGPVAFWRMMNEYGIDEDTIIKAGGKLSYGSYNDGASMLTDNAIDVYLGGGAPAVTALQEIELTNKLRILPIDQDKLDSIKDKDFGIAAGALPAGTYKGMDEDVPTYTTVAMLTVRKNLDEDYVYNLTKVFWDNQDSFMAQIPERAVHFTLESIFDGIDKDTLHPGAIKYYKEIGKFD
;
A
#
# COMPACT_ATOMS: atom_id res chain seq x y z
N MET A 1 51.46 42.40 2.25
CA MET A 1 52.05 42.61 3.59
C MET A 1 51.48 41.53 4.51
N ILE A 2 52.16 40.37 4.67
CA ILE A 2 53.05 40.01 5.80
C ILE A 2 52.24 40.09 7.14
N LYS A 3 51.94 38.96 7.81
CA LYS A 3 52.87 38.11 8.58
C LYS A 3 52.28 36.71 8.87
N LYS A 4 53.13 35.71 8.64
CA LYS A 4 53.17 34.39 9.22
C LYS A 4 53.38 34.49 10.76
N THR A 5 52.83 33.56 11.52
CA THR A 5 53.54 33.02 12.68
C THR A 5 53.15 31.55 12.90
N LEU A 6 54.16 30.74 12.81
CA LEU A 6 54.27 29.35 13.13
C LEU A 6 54.54 29.21 14.63
N MET A 7 53.97 28.24 15.34
CA MET A 7 54.60 27.73 16.56
C MET A 7 54.29 26.22 16.75
N LEU A 8 55.42 25.53 16.87
CA LEU A 8 55.63 24.10 16.97
C LEU A 8 55.51 23.58 18.43
N LEU A 9 55.22 22.28 18.52
CA LEU A 9 55.70 21.22 19.43
C LEU A 9 55.42 21.31 20.94
N ALA A 10 54.82 20.26 21.47
CA ALA A 10 55.46 19.49 22.57
C ALA A 10 54.85 18.08 22.63
N LEU A 11 55.71 17.13 22.45
CA LEU A 11 55.61 15.67 22.61
C LEU A 11 55.67 15.36 24.10
N GLY A 12 54.81 14.50 24.65
CA GLY A 12 54.85 14.02 26.01
C GLY A 12 54.42 12.55 26.08
N ILE A 13 55.41 11.68 25.90
CA ILE A 13 55.34 10.22 26.19
C ILE A 13 55.31 10.06 27.69
N PHE A 14 54.32 9.30 28.22
CA PHE A 14 54.41 8.70 29.56
C PHE A 14 54.02 7.24 29.48
N MET A 15 55.05 6.38 29.54
CA MET A 15 54.96 4.96 29.78
C MET A 15 55.07 4.74 31.27
N VAL A 16 54.09 4.05 31.88
CA VAL A 16 54.27 3.38 33.17
C VAL A 16 53.73 1.95 33.10
N VAL A 17 54.60 1.08 33.52
CA VAL A 17 54.57 -0.37 33.45
C VAL A 17 53.84 -0.98 34.69
N MET A 18 53.10 -2.05 34.42
CA MET A 18 52.82 -3.25 35.26
C MET A 18 52.75 -3.17 36.78
N SER A 19 51.71 -3.70 37.34
CA SER A 19 51.72 -4.88 38.21
C SER A 19 50.31 -5.39 38.49
N GLY A 20 50.12 -6.69 38.31
CA GLY A 20 48.93 -7.43 38.57
C GLY A 20 48.66 -7.68 40.07
N CYS A 21 47.44 -8.08 40.35
CA CYS A 21 47.13 -9.18 41.26
C CYS A 21 45.65 -9.55 41.16
N ASN A 22 45.47 -10.81 41.03
CA ASN A 22 44.26 -11.61 41.00
C ASN A 22 43.40 -11.45 42.27
N SER A 23 42.09 -11.33 42.11
CA SER A 23 41.13 -11.89 43.08
C SER A 23 39.77 -12.07 42.43
N ASP A 24 39.28 -13.28 42.47
CA ASP A 24 37.94 -13.74 42.10
C ASP A 24 36.83 -12.95 42.79
N ALA A 25 35.86 -12.48 42.02
CA ALA A 25 34.48 -12.28 42.49
C ALA A 25 33.54 -12.51 41.32
N SER A 26 32.87 -13.64 41.34
CA SER A 26 31.81 -14.02 40.45
C SER A 26 30.62 -13.05 40.52
N GLY A 27 30.42 -12.26 39.50
CA GLY A 27 29.19 -11.58 39.18
C GLY A 27 28.76 -12.05 37.79
N LYS A 28 27.83 -13.00 37.74
CA LYS A 28 27.16 -13.38 36.48
C LYS A 28 26.17 -12.30 36.13
N ASP A 29 26.59 -11.31 35.41
CA ASP A 29 25.68 -10.53 34.54
C ASP A 29 25.45 -11.36 33.28
N ASN A 30 24.33 -12.07 33.27
CA ASN A 30 23.76 -12.62 32.05
C ASN A 30 23.24 -11.45 31.20
N GLU A 31 24.09 -10.73 30.51
CA GLU A 31 23.72 -10.11 29.27
C GLU A 31 23.35 -11.26 28.31
N LYS A 32 22.06 -11.44 28.09
CA LYS A 32 21.58 -12.15 26.92
C LYS A 32 22.05 -11.32 25.71
N GLU A 33 23.21 -11.63 25.16
CA GLU A 33 23.50 -11.40 23.75
C GLU A 33 22.39 -12.12 22.99
N GLY A 34 21.35 -11.37 22.58
CA GLY A 34 20.45 -11.83 21.57
C GLY A 34 21.29 -12.13 20.34
N ASP A 35 21.33 -13.39 19.96
CA ASP A 35 21.94 -13.84 18.71
C ASP A 35 21.20 -13.18 17.55
N ASN A 36 21.63 -11.98 17.18
CA ASN A 36 21.07 -11.15 16.12
C ASN A 36 21.69 -11.55 14.78
N THR A 37 21.65 -12.87 14.49
CA THR A 37 22.03 -13.40 13.17
C THR A 37 20.91 -13.05 12.19
N LYS A 38 21.20 -12.10 11.29
CA LYS A 38 20.29 -11.78 10.17
C LYS A 38 19.97 -13.04 9.38
N LEU A 39 18.73 -13.16 8.93
CA LEU A 39 18.26 -14.21 8.03
C LEU A 39 19.06 -14.18 6.71
N VAL A 40 19.16 -15.32 6.06
CA VAL A 40 19.79 -15.42 4.73
C VAL A 40 18.69 -15.51 3.68
N ALA A 41 18.66 -14.56 2.75
CA ALA A 41 17.79 -14.62 1.60
C ALA A 41 18.42 -15.49 0.49
N PRO A 42 17.63 -16.27 -0.26
CA PRO A 42 18.13 -17.05 -1.41
C PRO A 42 18.55 -16.12 -2.56
N GLU A 43 17.97 -14.93 -2.64
CA GLU A 43 18.24 -13.92 -3.65
C GLU A 43 18.80 -12.64 -2.99
N LYS A 44 19.68 -11.93 -3.72
CA LYS A 44 20.26 -10.66 -3.23
C LYS A 44 19.33 -9.48 -3.38
N TYR A 45 18.32 -9.58 -4.23
CA TYR A 45 17.40 -8.50 -4.55
C TYR A 45 15.98 -8.93 -4.22
N LEU A 46 15.22 -7.99 -3.66
CA LEU A 46 13.77 -8.11 -3.43
C LEU A 46 13.10 -6.90 -4.05
N GLN A 47 12.48 -7.09 -5.21
CA GLN A 47 11.72 -6.03 -5.88
C GLN A 47 10.25 -6.11 -5.44
N ILE A 48 9.73 -5.00 -4.90
CA ILE A 48 8.40 -4.92 -4.33
C ILE A 48 7.56 -3.96 -5.18
N GLY A 49 6.55 -4.49 -5.86
CA GLY A 49 5.57 -3.70 -6.60
C GLY A 49 4.73 -2.84 -5.64
N THR A 50 4.72 -1.53 -5.90
CA THR A 50 3.99 -0.55 -5.10
C THR A 50 2.89 0.13 -5.92
N GLY A 51 2.25 1.14 -5.36
CA GLY A 51 1.37 2.05 -6.08
C GLY A 51 2.13 3.22 -6.70
N PRO A 52 1.44 4.08 -7.45
CA PRO A 52 2.02 5.29 -7.99
C PRO A 52 2.41 6.27 -6.88
N MET A 53 3.27 7.22 -7.22
CA MET A 53 3.63 8.31 -6.32
C MET A 53 2.37 9.06 -5.84
N GLY A 54 2.30 9.38 -4.56
CA GLY A 54 1.12 9.96 -3.90
C GLY A 54 0.07 8.94 -3.46
N SER A 55 0.27 7.64 -3.74
CA SER A 55 -0.58 6.58 -3.23
C SER A 55 -0.22 6.18 -1.80
N GLY A 56 -1.18 5.60 -1.08
CA GLY A 56 -0.95 5.05 0.25
C GLY A 56 -0.06 3.80 0.27
N TRP A 57 0.17 3.14 -0.85
CA TRP A 57 1.03 1.95 -0.93
C TRP A 57 2.52 2.30 -0.91
N TYR A 58 2.87 3.46 -1.44
CA TYR A 58 4.28 3.88 -1.55
C TYR A 58 4.99 3.89 -0.17
N PRO A 59 4.47 4.54 0.89
CA PRO A 59 5.09 4.50 2.21
C PRO A 59 5.09 3.09 2.84
N ILE A 60 4.07 2.26 2.59
CA ILE A 60 4.04 0.87 3.10
C ILE A 60 5.23 0.08 2.57
N THR A 61 5.45 0.11 1.26
CA THR A 61 6.55 -0.63 0.62
C THR A 61 7.91 -0.04 0.93
N THR A 62 8.00 1.27 1.24
CA THR A 62 9.22 1.88 1.77
C THR A 62 9.60 1.24 3.11
N ILE A 63 8.67 1.22 4.06
CA ILE A 63 8.87 0.61 5.38
C ILE A 63 9.18 -0.88 5.25
N MET A 64 8.47 -1.61 4.38
CA MET A 64 8.74 -3.02 4.10
C MET A 64 10.18 -3.23 3.61
N SER A 65 10.64 -2.41 2.66
CA SER A 65 11.99 -2.51 2.12
C SER A 65 13.05 -2.31 3.21
N GLU A 66 12.87 -1.31 4.08
CA GLU A 66 13.76 -1.03 5.21
C GLU A 66 13.76 -2.22 6.19
N ILE A 67 12.60 -2.70 6.61
CA ILE A 67 12.46 -3.84 7.53
C ILE A 67 13.15 -5.08 6.94
N TYR A 68 12.95 -5.40 5.67
CA TYR A 68 13.58 -6.57 5.07
C TYR A 68 15.09 -6.43 4.97
N MET A 69 15.63 -5.27 4.59
CA MET A 69 17.09 -5.03 4.58
C MET A 69 17.70 -5.10 5.99
N ASP A 70 16.96 -4.73 7.02
CA ASP A 70 17.42 -4.80 8.40
C ASP A 70 17.44 -6.24 8.94
N ASN A 71 16.54 -7.08 8.50
CA ASN A 71 16.39 -8.46 8.99
C ASN A 71 17.10 -9.51 8.14
N PHE A 72 17.37 -9.23 6.86
CA PHE A 72 18.07 -10.16 5.97
C PHE A 72 19.49 -9.68 5.66
N LYS A 73 20.43 -10.63 5.70
CA LYS A 73 21.83 -10.34 5.39
C LYS A 73 22.03 -10.10 3.89
N ASP A 74 22.74 -9.01 3.55
CA ASP A 74 23.11 -8.66 2.17
C ASP A 74 21.92 -8.54 1.19
N LEU A 75 20.70 -8.41 1.70
CA LEU A 75 19.50 -8.19 0.88
C LEU A 75 19.43 -6.72 0.44
N ASN A 76 19.10 -6.49 -0.81
CA ASN A 76 18.77 -5.18 -1.37
C ASN A 76 17.29 -5.18 -1.78
N ALA A 77 16.46 -4.56 -0.98
CA ALA A 77 15.03 -4.39 -1.28
C ALA A 77 14.79 -3.04 -1.95
N SER A 78 13.97 -3.04 -3.01
CA SER A 78 13.63 -1.84 -3.78
C SER A 78 12.18 -1.86 -4.21
N GLN A 79 11.63 -0.66 -4.41
CA GLN A 79 10.26 -0.46 -4.84
C GLN A 79 10.21 -0.31 -6.36
N ILE A 80 9.18 -0.89 -6.97
CA ILE A 80 8.87 -0.73 -8.39
C ILE A 80 7.48 -0.10 -8.48
N GLU A 81 7.43 1.11 -9.03
CA GLU A 81 6.16 1.83 -9.19
C GLU A 81 5.23 1.11 -10.16
N GLY A 82 3.97 0.99 -9.77
CA GLY A 82 2.96 0.28 -10.55
C GLY A 82 1.54 0.59 -10.08
N GLY A 83 0.71 -0.41 -10.10
CA GLY A 83 -0.68 -0.41 -9.65
C GLY A 83 -1.17 -1.84 -9.54
N SER A 84 -2.37 -2.07 -9.02
CA SER A 84 -2.84 -3.42 -8.69
C SER A 84 -2.72 -4.40 -9.86
N VAL A 85 -3.28 -4.07 -11.02
CA VAL A 85 -3.26 -4.92 -12.21
C VAL A 85 -1.85 -5.10 -12.78
N SER A 86 -1.08 -4.00 -12.91
CA SER A 86 0.29 -4.08 -13.42
C SER A 86 1.22 -4.85 -12.51
N ASN A 87 1.04 -4.75 -11.20
CA ASN A 87 1.83 -5.50 -10.23
C ASN A 87 1.61 -7.02 -10.35
N LEU A 88 0.36 -7.45 -10.51
CA LEU A 88 0.04 -8.87 -10.72
C LEU A 88 0.64 -9.40 -12.02
N LYS A 89 0.57 -8.62 -13.11
CA LYS A 89 1.22 -8.96 -14.38
C LYS A 89 2.74 -9.02 -14.27
N SER A 90 3.35 -8.11 -13.50
CA SER A 90 4.81 -8.10 -13.28
C SER A 90 5.28 -9.27 -12.39
N LEU A 91 4.45 -9.72 -11.45
CA LEU A 91 4.71 -10.96 -10.69
C LEU A 91 4.69 -12.18 -11.62
N ASP A 92 3.72 -12.26 -12.51
CA ASP A 92 3.53 -13.39 -13.43
C ASP A 92 4.72 -13.56 -14.39
N VAL A 93 5.25 -12.45 -14.92
CA VAL A 93 6.43 -12.48 -15.81
C VAL A 93 7.77 -12.42 -15.03
N GLU A 94 7.72 -12.57 -13.71
CA GLU A 94 8.86 -12.61 -12.80
C GLU A 94 9.73 -11.32 -12.76
N ASP A 95 9.21 -10.18 -13.19
CA ASP A 95 9.89 -8.89 -13.12
C ASP A 95 10.03 -8.36 -11.68
N ILE A 96 9.10 -8.75 -10.79
CA ILE A 96 9.12 -8.41 -9.36
C ILE A 96 8.87 -9.65 -8.51
N HIS A 97 9.18 -9.60 -7.22
CA HIS A 97 9.11 -10.74 -6.30
C HIS A 97 7.86 -10.74 -5.43
N MET A 98 7.42 -9.56 -5.04
CA MET A 98 6.32 -9.30 -4.11
C MET A 98 5.60 -8.04 -4.55
N ALA A 99 4.31 -7.89 -4.22
CA ALA A 99 3.58 -6.70 -4.59
C ALA A 99 2.38 -6.43 -3.69
N LEU A 100 1.96 -5.17 -3.63
CA LEU A 100 0.65 -4.76 -3.18
C LEU A 100 -0.32 -4.75 -4.37
N ASN A 101 -1.51 -5.28 -4.16
CA ASN A 101 -2.63 -5.28 -5.10
C ASN A 101 -3.95 -5.31 -4.34
N TYR A 102 -5.07 -5.26 -5.03
CA TYR A 102 -6.38 -5.50 -4.43
C TYR A 102 -6.78 -6.97 -4.52
N THR A 103 -7.50 -7.45 -3.51
CA THR A 103 -8.02 -8.83 -3.50
C THR A 103 -8.93 -9.11 -4.70
N SER A 104 -9.70 -8.11 -5.15
CA SER A 104 -10.54 -8.21 -6.35
C SER A 104 -9.73 -8.50 -7.61
N ASP A 105 -8.66 -7.71 -7.84
CA ASP A 105 -7.84 -7.87 -9.05
C ASP A 105 -7.02 -9.17 -8.99
N TYR A 106 -6.67 -9.63 -7.77
CA TYR A 106 -6.05 -10.94 -7.56
C TYR A 106 -7.01 -12.08 -7.95
N ALA A 107 -8.27 -12.00 -7.54
CA ALA A 107 -9.28 -12.96 -7.93
C ALA A 107 -9.52 -12.97 -9.46
N ASP A 108 -9.64 -11.79 -10.07
CA ASP A 108 -9.75 -11.62 -11.53
C ASP A 108 -8.54 -12.24 -12.26
N ALA A 109 -7.32 -12.00 -11.75
CA ALA A 109 -6.09 -12.55 -12.32
C ALA A 109 -6.08 -14.07 -12.29
N LEU A 110 -6.50 -14.68 -11.19
CA LEU A 110 -6.62 -16.15 -11.09
C LEU A 110 -7.74 -16.71 -11.98
N ALA A 111 -8.79 -15.94 -12.24
CA ALA A 111 -9.89 -16.34 -13.09
C ALA A 111 -9.60 -16.10 -14.60
N GLY A 112 -8.68 -15.18 -14.94
CA GLY A 112 -8.46 -14.68 -16.30
C GLY A 112 -9.61 -13.78 -16.75
N GLU A 113 -10.03 -12.87 -15.88
CA GLU A 113 -11.17 -11.98 -16.09
C GLU A 113 -10.75 -10.50 -16.02
N ALA A 114 -11.65 -9.59 -16.34
CA ALA A 114 -11.45 -8.14 -16.36
C ALA A 114 -10.24 -7.73 -17.22
N ASP A 115 -9.18 -7.22 -16.64
CA ASP A 115 -7.96 -6.75 -17.33
C ASP A 115 -6.94 -7.87 -17.62
N PHE A 116 -7.31 -9.14 -17.40
CA PHE A 116 -6.44 -10.30 -17.62
C PHE A 116 -6.98 -11.17 -18.75
N ASP A 117 -6.18 -11.32 -19.82
CA ASP A 117 -6.53 -12.12 -21.01
C ASP A 117 -6.46 -13.64 -20.73
N GLU A 118 -5.72 -14.03 -19.70
CA GLU A 118 -5.52 -15.42 -19.28
C GLU A 118 -5.33 -15.52 -17.76
N LYS A 119 -5.50 -16.73 -17.21
CA LYS A 119 -5.29 -17.00 -15.79
C LYS A 119 -3.83 -16.88 -15.42
N LEU A 120 -3.53 -16.14 -14.35
CA LEU A 120 -2.19 -16.07 -13.80
C LEU A 120 -2.00 -17.19 -12.77
N GLU A 121 -1.29 -18.25 -13.15
CA GLU A 121 -1.07 -19.41 -12.27
C GLU A 121 0.21 -19.32 -11.42
N THR A 122 1.03 -18.29 -11.67
CA THR A 122 2.37 -18.08 -11.10
C THR A 122 2.40 -17.15 -9.90
N ILE A 123 1.24 -16.64 -9.48
CA ILE A 123 1.08 -15.74 -8.33
C ILE A 123 0.48 -16.48 -7.12
N ALA A 124 0.77 -16.02 -5.91
CA ALA A 124 0.20 -16.55 -4.68
C ALA A 124 0.00 -15.47 -3.63
N GLY A 125 -1.12 -15.54 -2.91
CA GLY A 125 -1.44 -14.61 -1.84
C GLY A 125 -0.56 -14.79 -0.60
N VAL A 126 -0.35 -13.70 0.14
CA VAL A 126 0.32 -13.74 1.45
C VAL A 126 -0.64 -13.31 2.55
N ALA A 127 -1.21 -12.11 2.46
CA ALA A 127 -2.13 -11.57 3.46
C ALA A 127 -3.00 -10.46 2.89
N SER A 128 -4.22 -10.33 3.37
CA SER A 128 -4.98 -9.09 3.34
C SER A 128 -4.45 -8.13 4.40
N LEU A 129 -4.42 -6.84 4.09
CA LEU A 129 -3.81 -5.83 4.96
C LEU A 129 -4.84 -4.83 5.51
N TYR A 130 -5.61 -4.16 4.65
CA TYR A 130 -6.55 -3.14 5.10
C TYR A 130 -7.59 -2.77 4.02
N PRO A 131 -8.76 -2.25 4.43
CA PRO A 131 -9.74 -1.71 3.50
C PRO A 131 -9.26 -0.38 2.89
N VAL A 132 -9.40 -0.24 1.58
CA VAL A 132 -9.11 0.98 0.83
C VAL A 132 -10.42 1.63 0.45
N PHE A 133 -10.68 2.81 0.99
CA PHE A 133 -11.88 3.59 0.71
C PHE A 133 -11.73 4.30 -0.63
N GLN A 134 -12.69 4.12 -1.51
CA GLN A 134 -12.69 4.81 -2.80
C GLN A 134 -13.33 6.19 -2.64
N THR A 135 -12.59 7.22 -3.01
CA THR A 135 -13.00 8.62 -2.81
C THR A 135 -13.24 9.27 -4.15
N ILE A 136 -14.44 9.77 -4.38
CA ILE A 136 -14.80 10.59 -5.54
C ILE A 136 -14.88 12.04 -5.05
N ALA A 137 -13.86 12.83 -5.40
CA ALA A 137 -13.69 14.20 -4.89
C ALA A 137 -13.90 15.26 -5.98
N VAL A 138 -14.44 16.38 -5.59
CA VAL A 138 -14.61 17.59 -6.40
C VAL A 138 -14.17 18.82 -5.59
N LEU A 139 -13.76 19.90 -6.24
CA LEU A 139 -13.56 21.19 -5.55
C LEU A 139 -14.91 21.72 -5.05
N ASP A 140 -14.96 22.28 -3.84
CA ASP A 140 -16.17 22.89 -3.29
C ASP A 140 -16.69 24.09 -4.13
N SER A 141 -15.83 24.71 -4.91
CA SER A 141 -16.22 25.76 -5.88
C SER A 141 -17.08 25.24 -7.01
N ASN A 142 -16.99 23.95 -7.36
CA ASN A 142 -17.77 23.33 -8.44
C ASN A 142 -19.15 22.91 -7.92
N LYS A 143 -20.11 23.87 -7.94
CA LYS A 143 -21.46 23.70 -7.35
C LYS A 143 -22.42 22.88 -8.20
N ASP A 144 -22.04 22.57 -9.45
CA ASP A 144 -22.91 21.85 -10.40
C ASP A 144 -22.81 20.34 -10.22
N ILE A 145 -21.83 19.84 -9.43
CA ILE A 145 -21.62 18.40 -9.17
C ILE A 145 -21.95 18.11 -7.71
N ASN A 146 -23.09 17.45 -7.45
CA ASN A 146 -23.56 17.18 -6.10
C ASN A 146 -23.83 15.69 -5.83
N LYS A 147 -23.94 14.88 -6.86
CA LYS A 147 -24.19 13.44 -6.83
C LYS A 147 -23.49 12.73 -7.98
N ILE A 148 -23.49 11.41 -7.95
CA ILE A 148 -22.77 10.61 -8.96
C ILE A 148 -23.28 10.83 -10.38
N GLU A 149 -24.57 10.98 -10.60
CA GLU A 149 -25.08 11.19 -11.96
C GLU A 149 -24.65 12.53 -12.57
N ASP A 150 -24.22 13.50 -11.76
CA ASP A 150 -23.76 14.81 -12.26
C ASP A 150 -22.37 14.74 -12.92
N ILE A 151 -21.65 13.57 -12.80
CA ILE A 151 -20.29 13.44 -13.37
C ILE A 151 -20.26 13.06 -14.85
N VAL A 152 -21.39 12.66 -15.45
CA VAL A 152 -21.41 12.02 -16.77
C VAL A 152 -20.92 12.91 -17.92
N ASP A 153 -21.08 14.23 -17.82
CA ASP A 153 -20.60 15.21 -18.82
C ASP A 153 -19.30 15.92 -18.41
N LYS A 154 -18.64 15.44 -17.34
CA LYS A 154 -17.47 16.08 -16.72
C LYS A 154 -16.15 15.45 -17.17
N HIS A 155 -15.05 16.14 -16.87
CA HIS A 155 -13.72 15.59 -17.03
C HIS A 155 -13.31 14.86 -15.75
N ILE A 156 -13.22 13.54 -15.81
CA ILE A 156 -12.95 12.65 -14.66
C ILE A 156 -11.52 12.13 -14.73
N PHE A 157 -10.79 12.26 -13.63
CA PHE A 157 -9.52 11.60 -13.44
C PHE A 157 -9.73 10.30 -12.66
N LEU A 158 -9.26 9.18 -13.21
CA LEU A 158 -9.48 7.83 -12.66
C LEU A 158 -8.26 7.21 -11.97
N GLY A 159 -7.16 7.97 -11.82
CA GLY A 159 -5.90 7.42 -11.32
C GLY A 159 -5.09 6.68 -12.39
N PRO A 160 -4.18 5.78 -11.99
CA PRO A 160 -3.36 5.04 -12.96
C PRO A 160 -4.22 4.09 -13.80
N LYS A 161 -4.00 4.07 -15.11
CA LYS A 161 -4.79 3.23 -16.03
C LYS A 161 -4.69 1.74 -15.72
N THR A 162 -3.54 1.29 -15.21
CA THR A 162 -3.26 -0.11 -14.82
C THR A 162 -3.48 -0.36 -13.33
N GLY A 163 -4.15 0.56 -12.63
CA GLY A 163 -4.51 0.44 -11.23
C GLY A 163 -5.87 -0.23 -11.04
N GLY A 164 -6.09 -0.84 -9.88
CA GLY A 164 -7.39 -1.41 -9.52
C GLY A 164 -8.48 -0.36 -9.21
N GLY A 165 -8.12 0.91 -8.99
CA GLY A 165 -9.07 2.00 -8.78
C GLY A 165 -10.06 2.19 -9.94
N PRO A 166 -9.61 2.29 -11.21
CA PRO A 166 -10.51 2.33 -12.36
C PRO A 166 -11.43 1.11 -12.47
N VAL A 167 -10.94 -0.09 -12.19
CA VAL A 167 -11.74 -1.33 -12.21
C VAL A 167 -12.86 -1.24 -11.17
N ALA A 168 -12.52 -0.91 -9.93
CA ALA A 168 -13.48 -0.74 -8.84
C ALA A 168 -14.49 0.39 -9.13
N PHE A 169 -14.04 1.49 -9.75
CA PHE A 169 -14.90 2.60 -10.17
C PHE A 169 -15.96 2.13 -11.18
N TRP A 170 -15.56 1.44 -12.24
CA TRP A 170 -16.50 0.96 -13.25
C TRP A 170 -17.48 -0.07 -12.70
N ARG A 171 -17.06 -0.94 -11.78
CA ARG A 171 -17.96 -1.85 -11.08
C ARG A 171 -19.06 -1.09 -10.34
N MET A 172 -18.69 -0.02 -9.62
CA MET A 172 -19.67 0.81 -8.91
C MET A 172 -20.53 1.65 -9.86
N MET A 173 -19.95 2.24 -10.90
CA MET A 173 -20.69 3.06 -11.88
C MET A 173 -21.70 2.24 -12.68
N ASN A 174 -21.43 0.97 -12.94
CA ASN A 174 -22.40 0.08 -13.59
C ASN A 174 -23.70 -0.07 -12.78
N GLU A 175 -23.66 0.07 -11.45
CA GLU A 175 -24.88 0.08 -10.61
C GLU A 175 -25.77 1.32 -10.88
N TYR A 176 -25.17 2.41 -11.38
CA TYR A 176 -25.86 3.61 -11.85
C TYR A 176 -26.24 3.53 -13.32
N GLY A 177 -25.86 2.48 -14.05
CA GLY A 177 -25.98 2.40 -15.50
C GLY A 177 -25.05 3.35 -16.24
N ILE A 178 -23.94 3.73 -15.60
CA ILE A 178 -22.91 4.62 -16.15
C ILE A 178 -21.71 3.76 -16.54
N ASP A 179 -21.38 3.79 -17.83
CA ASP A 179 -20.18 3.19 -18.40
C ASP A 179 -19.34 4.26 -19.11
N GLU A 180 -18.18 3.87 -19.65
CA GLU A 180 -17.30 4.77 -20.39
C GLU A 180 -18.01 5.41 -21.59
N ASP A 181 -18.79 4.62 -22.32
CA ASP A 181 -19.56 5.08 -23.48
C ASP A 181 -20.59 6.15 -23.09
N THR A 182 -21.25 5.99 -21.94
CA THR A 182 -22.20 6.96 -21.40
C THR A 182 -21.54 8.31 -21.16
N ILE A 183 -20.36 8.31 -20.53
CA ILE A 183 -19.58 9.52 -20.26
C ILE A 183 -19.14 10.19 -21.57
N ILE A 184 -18.57 9.44 -22.49
CA ILE A 184 -18.09 9.98 -23.77
C ILE A 184 -19.25 10.54 -24.63
N LYS A 185 -20.39 9.84 -24.67
CA LYS A 185 -21.58 10.31 -25.39
C LYS A 185 -22.19 11.56 -24.78
N ALA A 186 -22.09 11.75 -23.47
CA ALA A 186 -22.53 12.98 -22.80
C ALA A 186 -21.56 14.17 -22.99
N GLY A 187 -20.39 13.95 -23.58
CA GLY A 187 -19.37 14.99 -23.82
C GLY A 187 -18.30 15.04 -22.72
N GLY A 188 -18.36 14.13 -21.75
CA GLY A 188 -17.36 13.98 -20.70
C GLY A 188 -16.02 13.44 -21.21
N LYS A 189 -15.01 13.49 -20.37
CA LYS A 189 -13.65 13.05 -20.70
C LYS A 189 -13.06 12.23 -19.56
N LEU A 190 -12.17 11.30 -19.90
CA LEU A 190 -11.43 10.50 -18.92
C LEU A 190 -9.93 10.83 -19.02
N SER A 191 -9.29 10.93 -17.86
CA SER A 191 -7.84 11.11 -17.72
C SER A 191 -7.27 10.09 -16.75
N TYR A 192 -6.04 9.70 -17.00
CA TYR A 192 -5.29 8.75 -16.21
C TYR A 192 -3.89 9.32 -15.91
N GLY A 193 -3.30 8.94 -14.77
CA GLY A 193 -1.98 9.39 -14.37
C GLY A 193 -1.68 9.03 -12.91
N SER A 194 -0.59 9.55 -12.37
CA SER A 194 -0.31 9.43 -10.93
C SER A 194 -1.34 10.23 -10.12
N TYR A 195 -1.53 9.87 -8.85
CA TYR A 195 -2.45 10.61 -7.98
C TYR A 195 -2.04 12.07 -7.79
N ASN A 196 -0.73 12.37 -7.80
CA ASN A 196 -0.22 13.74 -7.72
C ASN A 196 -0.50 14.54 -9.00
N ASP A 197 -0.43 13.91 -10.18
CA ASP A 197 -0.83 14.56 -11.43
C ASP A 197 -2.31 14.94 -11.39
N GLY A 198 -3.17 14.00 -10.98
CA GLY A 198 -4.60 14.25 -10.83
C GLY A 198 -4.90 15.35 -9.81
N ALA A 199 -4.17 15.40 -8.68
CA ALA A 199 -4.29 16.44 -7.67
C ALA A 199 -3.95 17.82 -8.24
N SER A 200 -2.87 17.91 -9.02
CA SER A 200 -2.48 19.14 -9.73
C SER A 200 -3.55 19.55 -10.74
N MET A 201 -4.04 18.61 -11.55
CA MET A 201 -5.10 18.86 -12.54
C MET A 201 -6.39 19.35 -11.88
N LEU A 202 -6.79 18.79 -10.72
CA LEU A 202 -7.97 19.23 -9.97
C LEU A 202 -7.79 20.65 -9.45
N THR A 203 -6.63 20.97 -8.86
CA THR A 203 -6.30 22.29 -8.35
C THR A 203 -6.31 23.36 -9.43
N ASP A 204 -5.84 23.02 -10.62
CA ASP A 204 -5.78 23.90 -11.79
C ASP A 204 -7.12 23.99 -12.55
N ASN A 205 -8.19 23.31 -12.08
CA ASN A 205 -9.47 23.16 -12.77
C ASN A 205 -9.35 22.55 -14.19
N ALA A 206 -8.34 21.73 -14.42
CA ALA A 206 -8.16 20.97 -15.66
C ALA A 206 -8.99 19.69 -15.71
N ILE A 207 -9.43 19.21 -14.55
CA ILE A 207 -10.43 18.17 -14.34
C ILE A 207 -11.50 18.66 -13.38
N ASP A 208 -12.68 18.02 -13.42
CA ASP A 208 -13.82 18.34 -12.55
C ASP A 208 -13.93 17.37 -11.37
N VAL A 209 -13.59 16.11 -11.62
CA VAL A 209 -13.77 14.99 -10.70
C VAL A 209 -12.47 14.19 -10.56
N TYR A 210 -12.13 13.86 -9.35
CA TYR A 210 -10.95 13.08 -9.01
C TYR A 210 -11.36 11.78 -8.31
N LEU A 211 -10.88 10.63 -8.80
CA LEU A 211 -10.99 9.34 -8.14
C LEU A 211 -9.66 8.98 -7.48
N GLY A 212 -9.72 8.54 -6.22
CA GLY A 212 -8.57 8.00 -5.51
C GLY A 212 -8.95 6.99 -4.44
N GLY A 213 -8.05 6.08 -4.13
CA GLY A 213 -8.18 5.14 -3.02
C GLY A 213 -7.31 5.54 -1.83
N GLY A 214 -7.86 5.52 -0.62
CA GLY A 214 -7.18 5.89 0.62
C GLY A 214 -7.54 5.02 1.82
N ALA A 215 -6.80 5.22 2.92
CA ALA A 215 -7.04 4.47 4.16
C ALA A 215 -6.92 5.38 5.40
N PRO A 216 -7.98 6.04 5.77
CA PRO A 216 -9.14 6.38 4.94
C PRO A 216 -8.87 7.49 3.92
N ALA A 217 -7.92 8.42 4.20
CA ALA A 217 -7.62 9.55 3.33
C ALA A 217 -6.69 9.21 2.18
N VAL A 218 -6.91 9.85 1.03
CA VAL A 218 -5.97 9.88 -0.10
C VAL A 218 -4.93 10.95 0.17
N THR A 219 -3.65 10.61 0.22
CA THR A 219 -2.56 11.53 0.55
C THR A 219 -2.54 12.76 -0.37
N ALA A 220 -2.68 12.55 -1.67
CA ALA A 220 -2.70 13.65 -2.64
C ALA A 220 -3.89 14.62 -2.44
N LEU A 221 -5.05 14.14 -1.97
CA LEU A 221 -6.19 15.02 -1.64
C LEU A 221 -5.95 15.81 -0.35
N GLN A 222 -5.25 15.25 0.64
CA GLN A 222 -4.86 15.99 1.85
C GLN A 222 -3.93 17.18 1.53
N GLU A 223 -3.08 17.04 0.52
CA GLU A 223 -2.23 18.15 0.06
C GLU A 223 -3.06 19.28 -0.57
N ILE A 224 -4.07 18.94 -1.38
CA ILE A 224 -5.00 19.92 -1.96
C ILE A 224 -5.72 20.71 -0.86
N GLU A 225 -6.11 20.08 0.23
CA GLU A 225 -6.82 20.72 1.33
C GLU A 225 -6.03 21.81 2.07
N LEU A 226 -4.74 21.92 1.82
CA LEU A 226 -3.94 23.03 2.34
C LEU A 226 -4.35 24.39 1.73
N THR A 227 -4.85 24.36 0.50
CA THR A 227 -5.15 25.58 -0.29
C THR A 227 -6.58 25.61 -0.83
N ASN A 228 -7.25 24.47 -0.95
CA ASN A 228 -8.59 24.36 -1.52
C ASN A 228 -9.52 23.62 -0.56
N LYS A 229 -10.83 23.83 -0.73
CA LYS A 229 -11.86 23.04 -0.05
C LYS A 229 -12.36 21.95 -1.00
N LEU A 230 -12.42 20.73 -0.50
CA LEU A 230 -12.96 19.56 -1.21
C LEU A 230 -14.39 19.25 -0.77
N ARG A 231 -15.14 18.59 -1.64
CA ARG A 231 -16.35 17.84 -1.32
C ARG A 231 -16.20 16.42 -1.85
N ILE A 232 -16.64 15.46 -1.04
CA ILE A 232 -16.65 14.05 -1.41
C ILE A 232 -18.08 13.72 -1.84
N LEU A 233 -18.23 13.11 -3.01
CA LEU A 233 -19.52 12.69 -3.50
C LEU A 233 -19.90 11.37 -2.83
N PRO A 234 -21.07 11.29 -2.16
CA PRO A 234 -21.55 10.06 -1.57
C PRO A 234 -22.03 9.09 -2.65
N ILE A 235 -21.88 7.80 -2.38
CA ILE A 235 -22.56 6.74 -3.11
C ILE A 235 -23.94 6.53 -2.48
N ASP A 236 -24.96 6.41 -3.31
CA ASP A 236 -26.34 6.19 -2.84
C ASP A 236 -26.47 4.83 -2.14
N GLN A 237 -27.25 4.81 -1.04
CA GLN A 237 -27.36 3.63 -0.21
C GLN A 237 -27.96 2.43 -0.94
N ASP A 238 -28.92 2.65 -1.87
CA ASP A 238 -29.48 1.59 -2.70
C ASP A 238 -28.45 0.93 -3.63
N LYS A 239 -27.46 1.70 -4.10
CA LYS A 239 -26.34 1.20 -4.91
C LYS A 239 -25.33 0.41 -4.06
N LEU A 240 -25.06 0.87 -2.83
CA LEU A 240 -24.25 0.11 -1.87
C LEU A 240 -24.95 -1.18 -1.44
N ASP A 241 -26.26 -1.15 -1.30
CA ASP A 241 -27.05 -2.36 -0.98
C ASP A 241 -27.05 -3.36 -2.15
N SER A 242 -27.05 -2.88 -3.39
CA SER A 242 -27.04 -3.74 -4.58
C SER A 242 -25.75 -4.54 -4.79
N ILE A 243 -24.63 -4.09 -4.23
CA ILE A 243 -23.33 -4.79 -4.35
C ILE A 243 -23.10 -5.82 -3.24
N LYS A 244 -23.90 -5.83 -2.16
CA LYS A 244 -23.67 -6.70 -0.98
C LYS A 244 -23.65 -8.20 -1.32
N ASP A 245 -24.52 -8.62 -2.25
CA ASP A 245 -24.65 -10.01 -2.65
C ASP A 245 -23.90 -10.33 -3.94
N LYS A 246 -23.09 -9.38 -4.45
CA LYS A 246 -22.31 -9.54 -5.66
C LYS A 246 -20.83 -9.74 -5.28
N ASP A 247 -20.24 -10.77 -5.80
CA ASP A 247 -18.80 -11.02 -5.64
C ASP A 247 -18.00 -10.18 -6.63
N PHE A 248 -18.04 -8.85 -6.45
CA PHE A 248 -17.33 -7.89 -7.31
C PHE A 248 -15.97 -7.47 -6.77
N GLY A 249 -15.56 -8.02 -5.62
CA GLY A 249 -14.35 -7.59 -4.92
C GLY A 249 -14.39 -6.14 -4.43
N ILE A 250 -15.59 -5.53 -4.39
CA ILE A 250 -15.87 -4.26 -3.73
C ILE A 250 -16.95 -4.46 -2.67
N ALA A 251 -16.88 -3.69 -1.60
CA ALA A 251 -17.83 -3.75 -0.49
C ALA A 251 -18.36 -2.37 -0.14
N ALA A 252 -19.56 -2.33 0.46
CA ALA A 252 -20.08 -1.09 1.01
C ALA A 252 -19.24 -0.62 2.19
N GLY A 253 -18.98 0.69 2.27
CA GLY A 253 -18.22 1.33 3.33
C GLY A 253 -18.65 2.76 3.53
N ALA A 254 -17.99 3.46 4.44
CA ALA A 254 -18.14 4.89 4.62
C ALA A 254 -16.82 5.51 5.00
N LEU A 255 -16.47 6.65 4.39
CA LEU A 255 -15.36 7.48 4.84
C LEU A 255 -15.75 8.10 6.18
N PRO A 256 -14.94 7.93 7.24
CA PRO A 256 -15.25 8.49 8.55
C PRO A 256 -15.31 10.02 8.54
N ALA A 257 -16.19 10.59 9.36
CA ALA A 257 -16.21 12.01 9.63
C ALA A 257 -14.81 12.53 10.03
N GLY A 258 -14.46 13.71 9.56
CA GLY A 258 -13.13 14.30 9.80
C GLY A 258 -12.00 13.77 8.92
N THR A 259 -12.24 12.83 8.00
CA THR A 259 -11.24 12.37 7.02
C THR A 259 -10.72 13.53 6.18
N TYR A 260 -11.60 14.44 5.76
CA TYR A 260 -11.26 15.68 5.06
C TYR A 260 -11.87 16.89 5.75
N LYS A 261 -11.29 18.09 5.55
CA LYS A 261 -11.76 19.35 6.18
C LYS A 261 -13.21 19.66 5.82
N GLY A 262 -14.05 19.84 6.84
CA GLY A 262 -15.49 20.16 6.66
C GLY A 262 -16.35 18.96 6.32
N MET A 263 -15.84 17.75 6.52
CA MET A 263 -16.58 16.51 6.47
C MET A 263 -17.03 16.17 7.91
N ASP A 264 -18.19 16.69 8.30
CA ASP A 264 -18.70 16.60 9.68
C ASP A 264 -19.46 15.29 9.95
N GLU A 265 -19.79 14.53 8.90
CA GLU A 265 -20.49 13.25 8.95
C GLU A 265 -19.76 12.21 8.10
N ASP A 266 -20.03 10.93 8.37
CA ASP A 266 -19.54 9.83 7.54
C ASP A 266 -20.12 9.94 6.13
N VAL A 267 -19.28 9.74 5.11
CA VAL A 267 -19.72 9.77 3.70
C VAL A 267 -19.78 8.35 3.16
N PRO A 268 -20.99 7.85 2.77
CA PRO A 268 -21.14 6.54 2.16
C PRO A 268 -20.28 6.39 0.91
N THR A 269 -19.51 5.30 0.85
CA THR A 269 -18.65 4.97 -0.29
C THR A 269 -18.50 3.45 -0.41
N TYR A 270 -17.66 3.00 -1.34
CA TYR A 270 -17.29 1.59 -1.46
C TYR A 270 -15.81 1.40 -1.17
N THR A 271 -15.44 0.18 -0.80
CA THR A 271 -14.08 -0.19 -0.45
C THR A 271 -13.60 -1.35 -1.31
N THR A 272 -12.28 -1.42 -1.48
CA THR A 272 -11.53 -2.61 -1.90
C THR A 272 -10.62 -3.03 -0.74
N VAL A 273 -9.97 -4.20 -0.81
CA VAL A 273 -9.03 -4.64 0.21
C VAL A 273 -7.64 -4.70 -0.40
N ALA A 274 -6.68 -4.00 0.21
CA ALA A 274 -5.28 -4.12 -0.14
C ALA A 274 -4.72 -5.44 0.40
N MET A 275 -3.95 -6.16 -0.41
CA MET A 275 -3.31 -7.40 -0.05
C MET A 275 -1.86 -7.44 -0.50
N LEU A 276 -1.11 -8.37 0.08
CA LEU A 276 0.24 -8.72 -0.30
C LEU A 276 0.24 -10.03 -1.09
N THR A 277 0.91 -10.02 -2.24
CA THR A 277 1.04 -11.16 -3.16
C THR A 277 2.51 -11.35 -3.51
N VAL A 278 2.90 -12.58 -3.77
CA VAL A 278 4.27 -12.96 -4.16
C VAL A 278 4.24 -13.85 -5.41
N ARG A 279 5.41 -14.00 -6.06
CA ARG A 279 5.58 -15.07 -7.05
C ARG A 279 5.43 -16.43 -6.37
N LYS A 280 4.67 -17.32 -6.98
CA LYS A 280 4.39 -18.65 -6.44
C LYS A 280 5.62 -19.55 -6.38
N ASN A 281 6.61 -19.30 -7.22
CA ASN A 281 7.85 -20.07 -7.31
C ASN A 281 8.93 -19.64 -6.31
N LEU A 282 8.69 -18.66 -5.44
CA LEU A 282 9.62 -18.33 -4.37
C LEU A 282 9.76 -19.48 -3.39
N ASP A 283 10.94 -19.60 -2.79
CA ASP A 283 11.23 -20.62 -1.79
C ASP A 283 10.28 -20.53 -0.58
N GLU A 284 9.80 -21.67 -0.09
CA GLU A 284 8.83 -21.74 1.00
C GLU A 284 9.36 -21.08 2.28
N ASP A 285 10.60 -21.39 2.66
CA ASP A 285 11.21 -20.85 3.88
C ASP A 285 11.51 -19.35 3.74
N TYR A 286 11.79 -18.91 2.51
CA TYR A 286 11.98 -17.48 2.23
C TYR A 286 10.67 -16.71 2.42
N VAL A 287 9.57 -17.15 1.82
CA VAL A 287 8.27 -16.49 1.98
C VAL A 287 7.75 -16.60 3.42
N TYR A 288 7.99 -17.74 4.11
CA TYR A 288 7.72 -17.85 5.55
C TYR A 288 8.46 -16.75 6.33
N ASN A 289 9.76 -16.56 6.08
CA ASN A 289 10.55 -15.55 6.75
C ASN A 289 10.12 -14.11 6.39
N LEU A 290 9.79 -13.83 5.12
CA LEU A 290 9.25 -12.53 4.71
C LEU A 290 7.93 -12.23 5.44
N THR A 291 7.03 -13.22 5.51
CA THR A 291 5.74 -13.10 6.21
C THR A 291 5.95 -12.85 7.70
N LYS A 292 6.82 -13.63 8.34
CA LYS A 292 7.15 -13.50 9.75
C LYS A 292 7.74 -12.11 10.06
N VAL A 293 8.75 -11.69 9.31
CA VAL A 293 9.41 -10.39 9.48
C VAL A 293 8.40 -9.24 9.30
N PHE A 294 7.48 -9.32 8.34
CA PHE A 294 6.43 -8.33 8.18
C PHE A 294 5.57 -8.20 9.46
N TRP A 295 5.08 -9.32 10.00
CA TRP A 295 4.22 -9.33 11.18
C TRP A 295 4.96 -9.03 12.49
N ASP A 296 6.22 -9.40 12.62
CA ASP A 296 7.05 -9.13 13.81
C ASP A 296 7.44 -7.64 13.93
N ASN A 297 7.30 -6.84 12.84
CA ASN A 297 7.72 -5.44 12.80
C ASN A 297 6.53 -4.45 12.69
N GLN A 298 5.36 -4.80 13.21
CA GLN A 298 4.16 -3.94 13.16
C GLN A 298 4.39 -2.57 13.83
N ASP A 299 5.23 -2.48 14.85
CA ASP A 299 5.58 -1.22 15.51
C ASP A 299 6.21 -0.20 14.55
N SER A 300 6.97 -0.66 13.54
CA SER A 300 7.57 0.21 12.52
C SER A 300 6.51 0.86 11.62
N PHE A 301 5.47 0.10 11.27
CA PHE A 301 4.33 0.63 10.52
C PHE A 301 3.50 1.58 11.39
N MET A 302 3.21 1.20 12.64
CA MET A 302 2.46 2.05 13.58
C MET A 302 3.16 3.39 13.86
N ALA A 303 4.49 3.42 13.86
CA ALA A 303 5.25 4.64 14.08
C ALA A 303 5.19 5.62 12.88
N GLN A 304 5.07 5.11 11.65
CA GLN A 304 5.20 5.90 10.44
C GLN A 304 3.88 6.15 9.70
N ILE A 305 2.96 5.18 9.75
CA ILE A 305 1.66 5.21 9.05
C ILE A 305 0.52 4.69 9.94
N PRO A 306 0.32 5.25 11.13
CA PRO A 306 -0.63 4.71 12.12
C PRO A 306 -2.06 4.58 11.60
N GLU A 307 -2.49 5.48 10.74
CA GLU A 307 -3.84 5.48 10.14
C GLU A 307 -4.12 4.26 9.24
N ARG A 308 -3.07 3.60 8.74
CA ARG A 308 -3.16 2.34 7.97
C ARG A 308 -2.78 1.13 8.80
N ALA A 309 -1.69 1.25 9.56
CA ALA A 309 -1.14 0.14 10.33
C ALA A 309 -2.10 -0.39 11.39
N VAL A 310 -3.02 0.43 11.91
CA VAL A 310 -4.08 0.01 12.83
C VAL A 310 -4.98 -1.09 12.25
N HIS A 311 -5.05 -1.19 10.92
CA HIS A 311 -5.83 -2.21 10.21
C HIS A 311 -5.01 -3.47 9.86
N PHE A 312 -3.68 -3.47 10.04
CA PHE A 312 -2.85 -4.66 9.80
C PHE A 312 -3.03 -5.63 10.96
N THR A 313 -4.06 -6.44 10.90
CA THR A 313 -4.42 -7.35 11.99
C THR A 313 -4.42 -8.81 11.55
N LEU A 314 -4.06 -9.71 12.47
CA LEU A 314 -4.08 -11.15 12.21
C LEU A 314 -5.50 -11.74 12.15
N GLU A 315 -6.52 -10.95 12.44
CA GLU A 315 -7.94 -11.34 12.34
C GLU A 315 -8.46 -11.23 10.91
N SER A 316 -7.93 -10.29 10.11
CA SER A 316 -8.40 -9.97 8.75
C SER A 316 -7.48 -10.46 7.62
N ILE A 317 -6.44 -11.25 7.95
CA ILE A 317 -5.40 -11.68 6.99
C ILE A 317 -5.92 -12.46 5.78
N PHE A 318 -7.12 -13.00 5.84
CA PHE A 318 -7.72 -13.78 4.75
C PHE A 318 -8.95 -13.10 4.13
N ASP A 319 -9.25 -11.85 4.52
CA ASP A 319 -10.41 -11.14 3.98
C ASP A 319 -10.29 -10.97 2.47
N GLY A 320 -11.25 -11.52 1.73
CA GLY A 320 -11.27 -11.48 0.27
C GLY A 320 -10.20 -12.33 -0.44
N ILE A 321 -9.53 -13.26 0.28
CA ILE A 321 -8.57 -14.21 -0.30
C ILE A 321 -9.11 -15.64 -0.15
N ASP A 322 -9.12 -16.39 -1.25
CA ASP A 322 -9.28 -17.84 -1.18
C ASP A 322 -8.01 -18.46 -0.56
N LYS A 323 -8.15 -19.11 0.60
CA LYS A 323 -7.05 -19.71 1.35
C LYS A 323 -6.25 -20.73 0.56
N ASP A 324 -6.86 -21.40 -0.42
CA ASP A 324 -6.19 -22.39 -1.27
C ASP A 324 -5.21 -21.73 -2.26
N THR A 325 -5.26 -20.41 -2.42
CA THR A 325 -4.38 -19.63 -3.30
C THR A 325 -3.19 -18.98 -2.59
N LEU A 326 -3.07 -19.23 -1.27
CA LEU A 326 -1.96 -18.69 -0.47
C LEU A 326 -0.65 -19.41 -0.77
N HIS A 327 0.45 -18.68 -0.63
CA HIS A 327 1.78 -19.27 -0.75
C HIS A 327 2.08 -20.25 0.40
N PRO A 328 2.70 -21.43 0.15
CA PRO A 328 3.02 -22.41 1.18
C PRO A 328 3.79 -21.82 2.38
N GLY A 329 4.72 -20.91 2.14
CA GLY A 329 5.48 -20.22 3.20
C GLY A 329 4.61 -19.33 4.09
N ALA A 330 3.63 -18.63 3.53
CA ALA A 330 2.67 -17.87 4.31
C ALA A 330 1.78 -18.81 5.14
N ILE A 331 1.25 -19.89 4.55
CA ILE A 331 0.48 -20.93 5.24
C ILE A 331 1.29 -21.50 6.42
N LYS A 332 2.58 -21.82 6.20
CA LYS A 332 3.48 -22.33 7.25
C LYS A 332 3.56 -21.40 8.44
N TYR A 333 3.73 -20.10 8.21
CA TYR A 333 3.75 -19.10 9.28
C TYR A 333 2.40 -19.03 10.01
N TYR A 334 1.29 -18.95 9.28
CA TYR A 334 -0.05 -18.85 9.89
C TYR A 334 -0.45 -20.10 10.66
N LYS A 335 0.01 -21.29 10.25
CA LYS A 335 -0.14 -22.54 11.05
C LYS A 335 0.65 -22.48 12.35
N GLU A 336 1.88 -21.98 12.31
CA GLU A 336 2.73 -21.85 13.52
C GLU A 336 2.09 -20.95 14.59
N ILE A 337 1.45 -19.85 14.15
CA ILE A 337 0.79 -18.91 15.08
C ILE A 337 -0.69 -19.26 15.34
N GLY A 338 -1.20 -20.40 14.85
CA GLY A 338 -2.57 -20.88 15.08
C GLY A 338 -3.67 -20.06 14.39
N LYS A 339 -3.37 -19.44 13.24
CA LYS A 339 -4.33 -18.66 12.45
C LYS A 339 -4.81 -19.39 11.19
N PHE A 340 -4.24 -20.54 10.88
CA PHE A 340 -4.60 -21.38 9.72
C PHE A 340 -4.85 -22.80 10.19
N ASP A 341 -6.09 -23.29 10.03
CA ASP A 341 -6.54 -24.66 10.38
C ASP A 341 -6.38 -25.59 9.17
#